data_9566f938c76ba522a25d334b7903adb1
#
_entry.id   9566f938c76ba522a25d334b7903adb1
#
_cell.length_a   1.000
_cell.length_b   1.000
_cell.length_c   1.000
_cell.angle_alpha   90.00
_cell.angle_beta   90.00
_cell.angle_gamma   90.00
#
_symmetry.space_group_name_H-M   'P 1'
#
loop_
_entity.id
_entity.type
_entity.pdbx_description
1 polymer ?
#
loop_
_entity_poly.entity_id
_entity_poly.type
_entity_poly.pdbx_seq_one_letter_code
_entity_poly.pdbx_strand_id
1 'polypeptide(L)'
;VATKIDSHYYQRREYDSKQRFISYWHQINEVLVLHPSSVLEIGIGNGFVSQYLKHHGVNITTCDNDQTLSADYTASIIHLPFDKNSFEAVTAYEVLEHMPYQEALKALRELHKVSSRWVIISLPEANRSLRFEVPVPKVTKVKKLISLPYLWPPKKPLFKGHFWEIGQKGYSLKKILQDIKDSGFKILRTYRVFENPRHRFFILEKLRLSSHQKQNMTD
;
A
#
# COMPACT_ATOMS: atom_id res chain seq x y z
N VAL A 1 -17.03 -8.63 6.27
CA VAL A 1 -17.58 -7.28 6.01
C VAL A 1 -16.50 -6.31 6.46
N ALA A 2 -15.92 -5.53 5.53
CA ALA A 2 -14.92 -4.49 5.85
C ALA A 2 -15.50 -3.52 6.90
N THR A 3 -14.66 -3.08 7.84
CA THR A 3 -15.09 -2.10 8.84
C THR A 3 -15.32 -0.78 8.10
N LYS A 4 -16.57 -0.33 8.01
CA LYS A 4 -16.90 0.95 7.38
C LYS A 4 -16.38 2.07 8.31
N ILE A 5 -15.41 2.84 7.83
CA ILE A 5 -14.93 4.06 8.50
C ILE A 5 -15.90 5.17 8.08
N ASP A 6 -16.40 5.95 9.05
CA ASP A 6 -17.23 7.11 8.77
C ASP A 6 -16.44 8.14 7.94
N SER A 7 -17.00 8.58 6.80
CA SER A 7 -16.36 9.55 5.90
C SER A 7 -15.99 10.87 6.60
N HIS A 8 -16.76 11.29 7.60
CA HIS A 8 -16.41 12.44 8.45
C HIS A 8 -15.09 12.27 9.21
N TYR A 9 -14.62 11.01 9.40
CA TYR A 9 -13.32 10.75 10.01
C TYR A 9 -12.17 11.35 9.20
N TYR A 10 -12.24 11.29 7.88
CA TYR A 10 -11.21 11.82 6.97
C TYR A 10 -11.16 13.36 6.93
N GLN A 11 -12.21 14.05 7.41
CA GLN A 11 -12.30 15.51 7.46
C GLN A 11 -11.85 16.09 8.80
N ARG A 12 -11.58 15.24 9.79
CA ARG A 12 -11.15 15.68 11.11
C ARG A 12 -9.69 16.11 11.10
N ARG A 13 -9.37 17.21 11.80
CA ARG A 13 -7.98 17.69 11.94
C ARG A 13 -7.04 16.63 12.51
N GLU A 14 -7.52 15.76 13.39
CA GLU A 14 -6.75 14.68 14.01
C GLU A 14 -6.33 13.62 12.99
N TYR A 15 -7.05 13.48 11.86
CA TYR A 15 -6.69 12.60 10.76
C TYR A 15 -5.39 13.06 10.10
N ASP A 16 -5.24 14.37 9.87
CA ASP A 16 -4.09 14.98 9.21
C ASP A 16 -2.94 15.28 10.18
N SER A 17 -2.52 14.26 10.92
CA SER A 17 -1.37 14.35 11.81
C SER A 17 -0.05 14.51 11.03
N LYS A 18 1.00 15.00 11.72
CA LYS A 18 2.36 15.08 11.14
C LYS A 18 2.83 13.73 10.57
N GLN A 19 2.54 12.64 11.25
CA GLN A 19 2.89 11.28 10.80
C GLN A 19 2.16 10.91 9.50
N ARG A 20 0.91 11.37 9.34
CA ARG A 20 0.13 11.18 8.12
C ARG A 20 0.75 11.94 6.95
N PHE A 21 1.14 13.20 7.14
CA PHE A 21 1.82 13.99 6.10
C PHE A 21 3.16 13.37 5.67
N ILE A 22 3.90 12.78 6.60
CA ILE A 22 5.10 12.01 6.25
C ILE A 22 4.74 10.83 5.33
N SER A 23 3.66 10.12 5.63
CA SER A 23 3.19 9.02 4.77
C SER A 23 2.72 9.52 3.41
N TYR A 24 2.00 10.64 3.33
CA TYR A 24 1.61 11.28 2.07
C TYR A 24 2.82 11.63 1.22
N TRP A 25 3.87 12.19 1.84
CA TRP A 25 5.11 12.47 1.12
C TRP A 25 5.68 11.21 0.46
N HIS A 26 5.73 10.09 1.18
CA HIS A 26 6.20 8.82 0.62
C HIS A 26 5.29 8.31 -0.50
N GLN A 27 3.97 8.36 -0.33
CA GLN A 27 2.99 7.95 -1.33
C GLN A 27 3.17 8.74 -2.63
N ILE A 28 3.26 10.05 -2.54
CA ILE A 28 3.48 10.95 -3.67
C ILE A 28 4.85 10.69 -4.32
N ASN A 29 5.91 10.63 -3.52
CA ASN A 29 7.28 10.45 -4.01
C ASN A 29 7.45 9.13 -4.77
N GLU A 30 6.85 8.02 -4.30
CA GLU A 30 6.94 6.74 -4.98
C GLU A 30 6.28 6.77 -6.36
N VAL A 31 5.15 7.47 -6.50
CA VAL A 31 4.50 7.66 -7.80
C VAL A 31 5.35 8.56 -8.71
N LEU A 32 5.84 9.70 -8.21
CA LEU A 32 6.61 10.65 -9.01
C LEU A 32 7.94 10.05 -9.48
N VAL A 33 8.61 9.23 -8.67
CA VAL A 33 9.88 8.57 -9.05
C VAL A 33 9.69 7.53 -10.17
N LEU A 34 8.54 6.86 -10.22
CA LEU A 34 8.24 5.88 -11.25
C LEU A 34 7.79 6.51 -12.57
N HIS A 35 7.35 7.77 -12.57
CA HIS A 35 6.83 8.49 -13.74
C HIS A 35 5.83 7.69 -14.58
N PRO A 36 4.78 7.10 -13.99
CA PRO A 36 3.83 6.31 -14.75
C PRO A 36 2.96 7.19 -15.65
N SER A 37 2.60 6.67 -16.83
CA SER A 37 1.70 7.34 -17.78
C SER A 37 0.25 7.40 -17.29
N SER A 38 -0.14 6.47 -16.42
CA SER A 38 -1.47 6.41 -15.81
C SER A 38 -1.41 5.74 -14.43
N VAL A 39 -2.20 6.27 -13.49
CA VAL A 39 -2.27 5.77 -12.11
C VAL A 39 -3.72 5.47 -11.74
N LEU A 40 -3.96 4.36 -11.04
CA LEU A 40 -5.19 4.11 -10.29
C LEU A 40 -4.88 4.18 -8.80
N GLU A 41 -5.47 5.12 -8.06
CA GLU A 41 -5.43 5.15 -6.60
C GLU A 41 -6.68 4.49 -6.02
N ILE A 42 -6.48 3.50 -5.14
CA ILE A 42 -7.56 2.78 -4.46
C ILE A 42 -7.51 3.09 -2.97
N GLY A 43 -8.64 3.53 -2.41
CA GLY A 43 -8.71 3.99 -1.02
C GLY A 43 -8.23 5.43 -0.88
N ILE A 44 -8.99 6.40 -1.36
CA ILE A 44 -8.56 7.80 -1.48
C ILE A 44 -8.46 8.54 -0.13
N GLY A 45 -9.12 8.06 0.92
CA GLY A 45 -9.19 8.78 2.19
C GLY A 45 -9.74 10.20 2.02
N ASN A 46 -8.96 11.22 2.40
CA ASN A 46 -9.32 12.63 2.21
C ASN A 46 -8.99 13.19 0.80
N GLY A 47 -8.48 12.36 -0.11
CA GLY A 47 -8.14 12.76 -1.48
C GLY A 47 -6.87 13.62 -1.61
N PHE A 48 -6.12 13.85 -0.53
CA PHE A 48 -4.93 14.71 -0.56
C PHE A 48 -3.88 14.25 -1.58
N VAL A 49 -3.59 12.94 -1.63
CA VAL A 49 -2.55 12.38 -2.50
C VAL A 49 -2.96 12.50 -3.96
N SER A 50 -4.16 12.08 -4.33
CA SER A 50 -4.65 12.18 -5.71
C SER A 50 -4.75 13.62 -6.19
N GLN A 51 -5.24 14.54 -5.35
CA GLN A 51 -5.32 15.96 -5.70
C GLN A 51 -3.94 16.57 -5.93
N TYR A 52 -2.97 16.26 -5.06
CA TYR A 52 -1.60 16.72 -5.23
C TYR A 52 -0.97 16.19 -6.52
N LEU A 53 -1.14 14.90 -6.82
CA LEU A 53 -0.62 14.26 -8.03
C LEU A 53 -1.29 14.83 -9.30
N LYS A 54 -2.61 15.03 -9.28
CA LYS A 54 -3.36 15.69 -10.37
C LYS A 54 -2.80 17.10 -10.63
N HIS A 55 -2.56 17.88 -9.58
CA HIS A 55 -1.98 19.23 -9.70
C HIS A 55 -0.59 19.22 -10.35
N HIS A 56 0.17 18.15 -10.16
CA HIS A 56 1.49 17.95 -10.77
C HIS A 56 1.46 17.24 -12.14
N GLY A 57 0.28 17.19 -12.77
CA GLY A 57 0.13 16.66 -14.13
C GLY A 57 0.13 15.13 -14.24
N VAL A 58 0.01 14.41 -13.12
CA VAL A 58 -0.12 12.95 -13.14
C VAL A 58 -1.54 12.57 -13.60
N ASN A 59 -1.64 11.73 -14.62
CA ASN A 59 -2.91 11.15 -15.06
C ASN A 59 -3.35 10.08 -14.05
N ILE A 60 -4.18 10.48 -13.08
CA ILE A 60 -4.64 9.62 -11.99
C ILE A 60 -6.15 9.50 -11.97
N THR A 61 -6.62 8.25 -11.88
CA THR A 61 -8.01 7.86 -11.65
C THR A 61 -8.12 7.37 -10.22
N THR A 62 -9.22 7.64 -9.56
CA THR A 62 -9.45 7.28 -8.16
C THR A 62 -10.62 6.30 -8.01
N CYS A 63 -10.48 5.36 -7.08
CA CYS A 63 -11.50 4.37 -6.74
C CYS A 63 -11.60 4.18 -5.24
N ASP A 64 -12.80 4.16 -4.69
CA ASP A 64 -13.05 3.85 -3.29
C ASP A 64 -14.32 3.00 -3.15
N ASN A 65 -14.45 2.26 -2.05
CA ASN A 65 -15.67 1.51 -1.76
C ASN A 65 -16.74 2.35 -1.04
N ASP A 66 -16.37 3.52 -0.53
CA ASP A 66 -17.28 4.46 0.11
C ASP A 66 -17.75 5.53 -0.91
N GLN A 67 -19.01 5.39 -1.33
CA GLN A 67 -19.64 6.33 -2.26
C GLN A 67 -19.77 7.77 -1.73
N THR A 68 -19.55 7.99 -0.43
CA THR A 68 -19.58 9.33 0.18
C THR A 68 -18.26 10.09 0.00
N LEU A 69 -17.20 9.40 -0.42
CA LEU A 69 -15.94 10.00 -0.83
C LEU A 69 -16.02 10.34 -2.32
N SER A 70 -15.44 11.47 -2.70
CA SER A 70 -15.49 11.98 -4.09
C SER A 70 -14.47 11.27 -5.00
N ALA A 71 -14.49 9.91 -5.03
CA ALA A 71 -13.70 9.13 -5.96
C ALA A 71 -14.34 9.13 -7.37
N ASP A 72 -13.52 8.97 -8.42
CA ASP A 72 -14.02 8.88 -9.79
C ASP A 72 -14.88 7.61 -9.99
N TYR A 73 -14.57 6.53 -9.25
CA TYR A 73 -15.31 5.26 -9.28
C TYR A 73 -15.61 4.76 -7.86
N THR A 74 -16.83 4.24 -7.68
CA THR A 74 -17.20 3.54 -6.44
C THR A 74 -17.19 2.04 -6.69
N ALA A 75 -16.18 1.32 -6.14
CA ALA A 75 -16.07 -0.11 -6.29
C ALA A 75 -15.22 -0.75 -5.18
N SER A 76 -15.41 -2.05 -4.98
CA SER A 76 -14.59 -2.85 -4.08
C SER A 76 -13.26 -3.21 -4.74
N ILE A 77 -12.16 -3.10 -4.00
CA ILE A 77 -10.81 -3.49 -4.45
C ILE A 77 -10.71 -4.97 -4.90
N ILE A 78 -11.61 -5.84 -4.44
CA ILE A 78 -11.66 -7.25 -4.86
C ILE A 78 -12.49 -7.48 -6.13
N HIS A 79 -13.14 -6.43 -6.67
CA HIS A 79 -13.93 -6.44 -7.90
C HIS A 79 -13.84 -5.07 -8.56
N LEU A 80 -12.70 -4.78 -9.18
CA LEU A 80 -12.46 -3.50 -9.85
C LEU A 80 -13.11 -3.48 -11.24
N PRO A 81 -13.84 -2.39 -11.62
CA PRO A 81 -14.57 -2.31 -12.88
C PRO A 81 -13.63 -1.89 -14.05
N PHE A 82 -12.40 -2.41 -14.07
CA PHE A 82 -11.41 -2.06 -15.06
C PHE A 82 -10.90 -3.31 -15.79
N ASP A 83 -10.56 -3.14 -17.04
CA ASP A 83 -9.94 -4.18 -17.84
C ASP A 83 -8.52 -4.51 -17.37
N LYS A 84 -8.02 -5.63 -17.83
CA LYS A 84 -6.66 -6.06 -17.57
C LYS A 84 -5.66 -5.07 -18.16
N ASN A 85 -4.67 -4.68 -17.35
CA ASN A 85 -3.58 -3.76 -17.74
C ASN A 85 -4.06 -2.33 -18.09
N SER A 86 -5.13 -1.85 -17.51
CA SER A 86 -5.70 -0.51 -17.77
C SER A 86 -4.82 0.63 -17.24
N PHE A 87 -4.03 0.38 -16.20
CA PHE A 87 -3.19 1.41 -15.59
C PHE A 87 -1.73 0.98 -15.52
N GLU A 88 -0.80 1.91 -15.78
CA GLU A 88 0.62 1.59 -15.68
C GLU A 88 1.05 1.38 -14.22
N ALA A 89 0.51 2.18 -13.31
CA ALA A 89 0.69 1.99 -11.87
C ALA A 89 -0.65 1.92 -11.14
N VAL A 90 -0.73 1.10 -10.09
CA VAL A 90 -1.88 1.00 -9.19
C VAL A 90 -1.39 1.17 -7.77
N THR A 91 -2.07 2.00 -6.99
CA THR A 91 -1.70 2.28 -5.60
C THR A 91 -2.82 1.92 -4.64
N ALA A 92 -2.46 1.36 -3.47
CA ALA A 92 -3.38 1.08 -2.37
C ALA A 92 -2.63 1.27 -1.04
N TYR A 93 -2.89 2.39 -0.36
CA TYR A 93 -2.16 2.79 0.83
C TYR A 93 -3.01 2.60 2.08
N GLU A 94 -2.59 1.69 2.99
CA GLU A 94 -3.33 1.39 4.23
C GLU A 94 -4.79 0.98 3.92
N VAL A 95 -4.97 0.03 3.01
CA VAL A 95 -6.28 -0.46 2.56
C VAL A 95 -6.47 -1.94 2.89
N LEU A 96 -5.46 -2.77 2.62
CA LEU A 96 -5.61 -4.23 2.64
C LEU A 96 -5.83 -4.79 4.04
N GLU A 97 -5.35 -4.13 5.07
CA GLU A 97 -5.53 -4.49 6.47
C GLU A 97 -6.96 -4.31 6.98
N HIS A 98 -7.79 -3.52 6.27
CA HIS A 98 -9.20 -3.28 6.61
C HIS A 98 -10.15 -4.40 6.14
N MET A 99 -9.60 -5.47 5.60
CA MET A 99 -10.35 -6.66 5.20
C MET A 99 -9.72 -7.95 5.73
N PRO A 100 -10.48 -9.06 5.81
CA PRO A 100 -9.93 -10.37 6.14
C PRO A 100 -8.76 -10.72 5.22
N TYR A 101 -7.72 -11.37 5.76
CA TYR A 101 -6.49 -11.64 5.02
C TYR A 101 -6.69 -12.36 3.68
N GLN A 102 -7.64 -13.30 3.62
CA GLN A 102 -7.96 -14.00 2.37
C GLN A 102 -8.55 -13.08 1.30
N GLU A 103 -9.29 -12.05 1.71
CA GLU A 103 -9.78 -11.01 0.80
C GLU A 103 -8.65 -10.09 0.36
N ALA A 104 -7.70 -9.76 1.24
CA ALA A 104 -6.51 -9.02 0.87
C ALA A 104 -5.68 -9.75 -0.20
N LEU A 105 -5.60 -11.08 -0.17
CA LEU A 105 -4.95 -11.87 -1.22
C LEU A 105 -5.74 -11.83 -2.56
N LYS A 106 -7.08 -11.76 -2.51
CA LYS A 106 -7.89 -11.53 -3.71
C LYS A 106 -7.66 -10.13 -4.26
N ALA A 107 -7.61 -9.12 -3.38
CA ALA A 107 -7.30 -7.75 -3.76
C ALA A 107 -5.92 -7.65 -4.45
N LEU A 108 -4.88 -8.30 -3.93
CA LEU A 108 -3.57 -8.34 -4.60
C LEU A 108 -3.66 -8.89 -6.04
N ARG A 109 -4.48 -9.91 -6.27
CA ARG A 109 -4.72 -10.46 -7.63
C ARG A 109 -5.48 -9.47 -8.52
N GLU A 110 -6.46 -8.74 -7.99
CA GLU A 110 -7.14 -7.68 -8.75
C GLU A 110 -6.19 -6.52 -9.07
N LEU A 111 -5.35 -6.09 -8.12
CA LEU A 111 -4.31 -5.09 -8.39
C LEU A 111 -3.36 -5.57 -9.50
N HIS A 112 -2.96 -6.86 -9.47
CA HIS A 112 -2.16 -7.46 -10.53
C HIS A 112 -2.90 -7.48 -11.88
N LYS A 113 -4.20 -7.79 -11.89
CA LYS A 113 -5.01 -7.83 -13.11
C LYS A 113 -5.05 -6.45 -13.78
N VAL A 114 -5.39 -5.39 -13.04
CA VAL A 114 -5.63 -4.05 -13.60
C VAL A 114 -4.35 -3.25 -13.84
N SER A 115 -3.24 -3.56 -13.16
CA SER A 115 -1.94 -2.95 -13.42
C SER A 115 -1.28 -3.54 -14.67
N SER A 116 -0.54 -2.73 -15.43
CA SER A 116 0.30 -3.20 -16.54
C SER A 116 1.78 -3.31 -16.16
N ARG A 117 2.22 -2.59 -15.11
CA ARG A 117 3.64 -2.59 -14.71
C ARG A 117 3.87 -2.53 -13.20
N TRP A 118 3.38 -1.51 -12.49
CA TRP A 118 3.70 -1.31 -11.09
C TRP A 118 2.49 -1.39 -10.18
N VAL A 119 2.74 -1.88 -8.98
CA VAL A 119 1.80 -1.75 -7.85
C VAL A 119 2.55 -1.22 -6.64
N ILE A 120 2.02 -0.20 -5.99
CA ILE A 120 2.58 0.37 -4.77
C ILE A 120 1.55 0.21 -3.66
N ILE A 121 1.93 -0.50 -2.61
CA ILE A 121 1.08 -0.64 -1.44
C ILE A 121 1.81 -0.18 -0.18
N SER A 122 1.07 0.30 0.81
CA SER A 122 1.57 0.41 2.18
C SER A 122 0.72 -0.41 3.12
N LEU A 123 1.36 -0.93 4.16
CA LEU A 123 0.74 -1.77 5.18
C LEU A 123 1.24 -1.37 6.57
N PRO A 124 0.40 -1.50 7.60
CA PRO A 124 0.82 -1.26 8.97
C PRO A 124 1.77 -2.36 9.46
N GLU A 125 2.81 -1.94 10.18
CA GLU A 125 3.76 -2.85 10.82
C GLU A 125 3.76 -2.68 12.33
N ALA A 126 3.35 -3.74 13.05
CA ALA A 126 3.27 -3.78 14.50
C ALA A 126 4.63 -3.89 15.18
N ASN A 127 5.66 -4.42 14.51
CA ASN A 127 6.99 -4.61 15.09
C ASN A 127 7.55 -3.32 15.67
N ARG A 128 8.13 -3.42 16.87
CA ARG A 128 8.87 -2.32 17.50
C ARG A 128 10.07 -1.93 16.65
N SER A 129 10.55 -0.70 16.83
CA SER A 129 11.76 -0.22 16.14
C SER A 129 12.52 0.76 17.00
N LEU A 130 13.83 0.75 16.84
CA LEU A 130 14.73 1.78 17.33
C LEU A 130 15.17 2.66 16.17
N ARG A 131 15.13 3.96 16.38
CA ARG A 131 15.58 4.96 15.39
C ARG A 131 16.87 5.59 15.85
N PHE A 132 17.86 5.57 14.97
CA PHE A 132 19.15 6.24 15.19
C PHE A 132 19.32 7.28 14.10
N GLU A 133 19.61 8.51 14.50
CA GLU A 133 19.97 9.59 13.62
C GLU A 133 21.24 10.24 14.15
N VAL A 134 22.31 10.16 13.37
CA VAL A 134 23.64 10.71 13.75
C VAL A 134 24.05 11.74 12.72
N PRO A 135 24.28 13.00 13.12
CA PRO A 135 24.87 13.99 12.24
C PRO A 135 26.34 13.62 11.96
N VAL A 136 26.71 13.52 10.68
CA VAL A 136 28.07 13.26 10.26
C VAL A 136 28.60 14.52 9.58
N PRO A 137 29.70 15.13 10.09
CA PRO A 137 30.29 16.32 9.47
C PRO A 137 30.60 16.07 7.99
N LYS A 138 30.26 17.04 7.13
CA LYS A 138 30.43 16.98 5.65
C LYS A 138 29.62 15.91 4.91
N VAL A 139 28.83 15.13 5.61
CA VAL A 139 27.87 14.14 5.04
C VAL A 139 26.50 14.45 5.65
N THR A 140 25.45 14.15 4.93
CA THR A 140 24.09 14.25 5.47
C THR A 140 23.92 13.34 6.69
N LYS A 141 22.87 13.55 7.48
CA LYS A 141 22.54 12.72 8.64
C LYS A 141 22.43 11.25 8.24
N VAL A 142 23.14 10.38 8.97
CA VAL A 142 22.98 8.92 8.83
C VAL A 142 21.76 8.51 9.64
N LYS A 143 20.75 7.98 8.96
CA LYS A 143 19.52 7.47 9.56
C LYS A 143 19.50 5.95 9.51
N LYS A 144 19.26 5.29 10.62
CA LYS A 144 19.12 3.83 10.70
C LYS A 144 17.90 3.45 11.52
N LEU A 145 17.06 2.60 10.93
CA LEU A 145 15.91 2.00 11.58
C LEU A 145 16.22 0.52 11.86
N ILE A 146 16.20 0.11 13.10
CA ILE A 146 16.39 -1.29 13.52
C ILE A 146 15.02 -1.83 13.92
N SER A 147 14.55 -2.85 13.20
CA SER A 147 13.33 -3.57 13.57
C SER A 147 13.62 -4.52 14.73
N LEU A 148 12.79 -4.47 15.75
CA LEU A 148 12.81 -5.38 16.90
C LEU A 148 11.59 -6.29 16.81
N PRO A 149 11.72 -7.51 16.28
CA PRO A 149 10.60 -8.43 16.24
C PRO A 149 10.19 -8.81 17.67
N TYR A 150 8.90 -9.07 17.84
CA TYR A 150 8.40 -9.56 19.12
C TYR A 150 8.86 -11.01 19.37
N LEU A 151 9.32 -11.32 20.57
CA LEU A 151 9.48 -12.70 21.04
C LEU A 151 8.09 -13.40 21.11
N TRP A 152 7.09 -12.66 21.54
CA TRP A 152 5.66 -13.07 21.53
C TRP A 152 4.85 -12.07 20.70
N PRO A 153 4.62 -12.36 19.42
CA PRO A 153 3.84 -11.48 18.55
C PRO A 153 2.42 -11.25 19.09
N PRO A 154 1.89 -10.03 18.98
CA PRO A 154 0.53 -9.72 19.42
C PRO A 154 -0.47 -10.61 18.68
N LYS A 155 -1.50 -11.09 19.41
CA LYS A 155 -2.58 -11.93 18.83
C LYS A 155 -3.62 -11.11 18.08
N LYS A 156 -3.77 -9.82 18.41
CA LYS A 156 -4.71 -8.88 17.80
C LYS A 156 -3.96 -7.72 17.16
N PRO A 157 -4.52 -7.07 16.12
CA PRO A 157 -3.99 -5.83 15.57
C PRO A 157 -3.83 -4.75 16.65
N LEU A 158 -2.87 -3.86 16.46
CA LEU A 158 -2.64 -2.73 17.37
C LEU A 158 -3.65 -1.61 17.14
N PHE A 159 -4.17 -1.50 15.89
CA PHE A 159 -5.14 -0.48 15.53
C PHE A 159 -6.56 -1.05 15.43
N LYS A 160 -7.50 -0.30 15.97
CA LYS A 160 -8.93 -0.62 15.85
C LYS A 160 -9.35 -0.52 14.36
N GLY A 161 -10.08 -1.51 13.88
CA GLY A 161 -10.54 -1.56 12.48
C GLY A 161 -9.63 -2.35 11.55
N HIS A 162 -8.44 -2.75 11.99
CA HIS A 162 -7.59 -3.68 11.24
C HIS A 162 -7.98 -5.13 11.54
N PHE A 163 -7.90 -5.98 10.53
CA PHE A 163 -8.04 -7.43 10.67
C PHE A 163 -6.68 -8.10 10.94
N TRP A 164 -5.61 -7.51 10.42
CA TRP A 164 -4.24 -8.03 10.54
C TRP A 164 -3.21 -6.91 10.34
N GLU A 165 -1.99 -7.12 10.84
CA GLU A 165 -0.85 -6.21 10.67
C GLU A 165 0.44 -7.02 10.56
N ILE A 166 1.44 -6.50 9.84
CA ILE A 166 2.77 -7.13 9.75
C ILE A 166 3.40 -7.24 11.14
N GLY A 167 3.88 -8.43 11.50
CA GLY A 167 4.48 -8.69 12.83
C GLY A 167 3.48 -9.20 13.86
N GLN A 168 2.20 -9.26 13.57
CA GLN A 168 1.19 -9.96 14.36
C GLN A 168 1.34 -11.48 14.20
N LYS A 169 0.83 -12.25 15.19
CA LYS A 169 0.83 -13.72 15.13
C LYS A 169 0.12 -14.21 13.87
N GLY A 170 0.82 -14.99 13.04
CA GLY A 170 0.30 -15.48 11.74
C GLY A 170 0.59 -14.56 10.54
N TYR A 171 1.07 -13.32 10.77
CA TYR A 171 1.30 -12.32 9.71
C TYR A 171 2.74 -11.77 9.76
N SER A 172 3.72 -12.69 9.73
CA SER A 172 5.13 -12.29 9.68
C SER A 172 5.46 -11.58 8.37
N LEU A 173 6.46 -10.69 8.38
CA LEU A 173 6.94 -10.04 7.15
C LEU A 173 7.34 -11.07 6.09
N LYS A 174 8.00 -12.17 6.49
CA LYS A 174 8.38 -13.25 5.57
C LYS A 174 7.17 -13.83 4.84
N LYS A 175 6.07 -14.09 5.57
CA LYS A 175 4.82 -14.58 4.98
C LYS A 175 4.24 -13.55 4.00
N ILE A 176 4.11 -12.29 4.40
CA ILE A 176 3.59 -11.23 3.53
C ILE A 176 4.41 -11.09 2.24
N LEU A 177 5.74 -11.13 2.33
CA LEU A 177 6.63 -11.09 1.17
C LEU A 177 6.42 -12.28 0.23
N GLN A 178 6.17 -13.47 0.78
CA GLN A 178 5.89 -14.65 -0.02
C GLN A 178 4.53 -14.55 -0.70
N ASP A 179 3.48 -14.17 0.03
CA ASP A 179 2.13 -14.03 -0.51
C ASP A 179 2.03 -12.97 -1.63
N ILE A 180 2.82 -11.87 -1.50
CA ILE A 180 2.96 -10.86 -2.58
C ILE A 180 3.58 -11.50 -3.83
N LYS A 181 4.65 -12.29 -3.68
CA LYS A 181 5.29 -13.00 -4.81
C LYS A 181 4.34 -13.99 -5.46
N ASP A 182 3.61 -14.77 -4.65
CA ASP A 182 2.63 -15.77 -5.10
C ASP A 182 1.43 -15.12 -5.81
N SER A 183 1.20 -13.83 -5.55
CA SER A 183 0.21 -13.01 -6.26
C SER A 183 0.71 -12.48 -7.62
N GLY A 184 1.90 -12.88 -8.08
CA GLY A 184 2.45 -12.55 -9.40
C GLY A 184 3.33 -11.30 -9.43
N PHE A 185 3.89 -10.88 -8.29
CA PHE A 185 4.72 -9.69 -8.22
C PHE A 185 6.19 -10.00 -7.91
N LYS A 186 7.09 -9.23 -8.53
CA LYS A 186 8.46 -9.04 -8.08
C LYS A 186 8.52 -7.85 -7.14
N ILE A 187 9.12 -8.02 -5.98
CA ILE A 187 9.31 -6.94 -5.02
C ILE A 187 10.59 -6.19 -5.43
N LEU A 188 10.44 -4.97 -5.96
CA LEU A 188 11.58 -4.12 -6.30
C LEU A 188 12.22 -3.53 -5.06
N ARG A 189 11.39 -3.05 -4.13
CA ARG A 189 11.83 -2.43 -2.88
C ARG A 189 10.75 -2.57 -1.81
N THR A 190 11.17 -2.74 -0.58
CA THR A 190 10.32 -2.57 0.60
C THR A 190 11.10 -1.87 1.71
N TYR A 191 10.44 -0.96 2.40
CA TYR A 191 11.05 -0.23 3.50
C TYR A 191 10.00 0.24 4.51
N ARG A 192 10.41 0.42 5.75
CA ARG A 192 9.63 1.13 6.77
C ARG A 192 9.98 2.62 6.72
N VAL A 193 8.97 3.46 6.85
CA VAL A 193 9.19 4.90 6.93
C VAL A 193 9.96 5.23 8.21
N PHE A 194 11.10 5.90 8.09
CA PHE A 194 11.96 6.19 9.24
C PHE A 194 11.25 7.05 10.28
N GLU A 195 10.54 8.08 9.84
CA GLU A 195 9.83 9.03 10.68
C GLU A 195 8.48 8.47 11.20
N ASN A 196 7.89 7.53 10.46
CA ASN A 196 6.67 6.81 10.84
C ASN A 196 6.85 5.29 10.66
N PRO A 197 7.57 4.59 11.55
CA PRO A 197 7.89 3.18 11.38
C PRO A 197 6.70 2.22 11.48
N ARG A 198 5.51 2.74 11.68
CA ARG A 198 4.26 1.96 11.60
C ARG A 198 3.85 1.66 10.16
N HIS A 199 4.33 2.43 9.20
CA HIS A 199 4.03 2.25 7.78
C HIS A 199 5.20 1.59 7.06
N ARG A 200 4.91 0.49 6.37
CA ARG A 200 5.84 -0.18 5.46
C ARG A 200 5.33 -0.08 4.05
N PHE A 201 6.19 0.37 3.15
CA PHE A 201 5.93 0.44 1.72
C PHE A 201 6.46 -0.78 0.99
N PHE A 202 5.76 -1.17 -0.08
CA PHE A 202 6.17 -2.19 -1.04
C PHE A 202 5.99 -1.62 -2.44
N ILE A 203 7.07 -1.56 -3.19
CA ILE A 203 7.09 -1.17 -4.59
C ILE A 203 7.27 -2.44 -5.38
N LEU A 204 6.26 -2.77 -6.17
CA LEU A 204 6.08 -4.05 -6.83
C LEU A 204 6.10 -3.88 -8.34
N GLU A 205 6.71 -4.81 -9.04
CA GLU A 205 6.66 -4.93 -10.48
C GLU A 205 5.84 -6.17 -10.86
N LYS A 206 4.90 -6.01 -11.76
CA LYS A 206 4.10 -7.11 -12.27
C LYS A 206 4.98 -8.09 -13.04
N LEU A 207 4.97 -9.35 -12.65
CA LEU A 207 5.60 -10.40 -13.44
C LEU A 207 4.75 -10.68 -14.68
N ARG A 208 5.38 -10.56 -15.85
CA ARG A 208 4.79 -11.01 -17.11
C ARG A 208 4.94 -12.53 -17.17
N LEU A 209 3.83 -13.24 -17.26
CA LEU A 209 3.87 -14.68 -17.53
C LEU A 209 4.61 -14.88 -18.86
N SER A 210 5.68 -15.65 -18.85
CA SER A 210 6.34 -16.05 -20.09
C SER A 210 5.36 -16.85 -20.97
N SER A 211 5.53 -16.75 -22.28
CA SER A 211 4.68 -17.47 -23.27
C SER A 211 4.58 -18.97 -23.00
N HIS A 212 5.60 -19.59 -22.39
CA HIS A 212 5.63 -21.00 -22.01
C HIS A 212 4.72 -21.36 -20.82
N GLN A 213 4.42 -20.41 -19.92
CA GLN A 213 3.54 -20.66 -18.77
C GLN A 213 2.05 -20.50 -19.12
N LYS A 214 1.73 -19.84 -20.24
CA LYS A 214 0.34 -19.72 -20.71
C LYS A 214 -0.18 -21.03 -21.32
N GLN A 215 0.68 -21.85 -21.91
CA GLN A 215 0.28 -23.11 -22.52
C GLN A 215 -0.10 -24.20 -21.53
N ASN A 216 0.51 -24.19 -20.34
CA ASN A 216 0.22 -25.22 -19.30
C ASN A 216 -1.02 -24.89 -18.41
N MET A 217 -1.74 -23.81 -18.66
CA MET A 217 -2.97 -23.45 -17.93
C MET A 217 -4.25 -23.64 -18.78
N THR A 218 -4.10 -24.12 -20.02
CA THR A 218 -5.22 -24.40 -20.94
C THR A 218 -5.39 -25.88 -21.26
N ASP A 219 -4.59 -26.75 -20.67
CA ASP A 219 -4.73 -28.21 -20.61
C ASP A 219 -5.15 -28.63 -19.19
#